data_5b045bca925ed48922e6ce08bf0a0354
#
_entry.id   5b045bca925ed48922e6ce08bf0a0354
#
_cell.length_a   1.000
_cell.length_b   1.000
_cell.length_c   1.000
_cell.angle_alpha   90.00
_cell.angle_beta   90.00
_cell.angle_gamma   90.00
#
_symmetry.space_group_name_H-M   'P 1'
#
loop_
_entity.id
_entity.type
_entity.pdbx_description
1 polymer ?
#
loop_
_entity_poly.entity_id
_entity_poly.type
_entity_poly.pdbx_seq_one_letter_code
_entity_poly.pdbx_strand_id
1 'polypeptide(L)'
;MATIPSTSWRSIGPMPGSRPVPDRTTPVSERDEPHRLAHRSGPPSLWWLGWALLRLFGILALLHGIFPYEHAFSSSSDLYSYAQWSHDLWSGLLPYHDFALVYPPGVIVFLGLPPVSTGVYIAEFLSVALVADALIFRALYRSGRSLGAVLWMIAPTALGPIFWARLDIFVAAALVAAILCIERRRYAWAGILLAGATLVKLWPAVLIVLVLRAIPRRSWRRFLLAATGTLVVAVLPLMALGGGAGLWHSLRSQATRGVEYESVFALPLYALQTAGHFVPIVFGLSVNFAGPAADHVATVSDAVFVCALVFCLWRALTGRSPGADAAGWLLLLATAIVLTSKVLSPQYLVWVSAAVALVVDRASRGIRLAVVTVLLLVATQVQFPLEFYQMVLGTDLGLPLSALHAIVVVFFAAIAYRSVTLVPAEAGPAPTMRPARELEGDLAPVTVPMADPRPVA
;
A
#
# COMPACT_ATOMS: atom_id res chain seq x y z
N MET A 1 -32.61 11.74 -72.18
CA MET A 1 -32.11 12.96 -72.81
C MET A 1 -31.86 13.99 -71.72
N ALA A 2 -30.62 14.16 -71.32
CA ALA A 2 -30.16 15.29 -70.52
C ALA A 2 -28.64 15.38 -70.69
N THR A 3 -28.25 16.47 -71.26
CA THR A 3 -26.95 16.88 -71.77
C THR A 3 -25.95 17.17 -70.68
N ILE A 4 -24.70 16.69 -70.86
CA ILE A 4 -23.52 16.94 -70.01
C ILE A 4 -22.85 18.22 -70.54
N PRO A 5 -22.49 19.20 -69.68
CA PRO A 5 -21.66 20.34 -70.13
C PRO A 5 -20.17 19.98 -69.90
N SER A 6 -19.39 20.31 -70.90
CA SER A 6 -17.94 20.29 -71.03
C SER A 6 -17.26 21.25 -70.03
N THR A 7 -16.31 20.79 -69.20
CA THR A 7 -15.43 21.64 -68.36
C THR A 7 -14.09 21.87 -69.07
N SER A 8 -13.77 23.13 -69.28
CA SER A 8 -12.51 23.63 -69.81
C SER A 8 -11.33 23.44 -68.88
N TRP A 9 -10.21 22.94 -69.40
CA TRP A 9 -8.91 22.86 -68.71
C TRP A 9 -8.32 24.30 -68.57
N ARG A 10 -8.09 24.72 -67.32
CA ARG A 10 -7.27 25.87 -67.00
C ARG A 10 -5.84 25.40 -66.72
N SER A 11 -4.88 26.07 -67.32
CA SER A 11 -3.46 25.94 -67.25
C SER A 11 -2.95 26.08 -65.82
N ILE A 12 -2.12 25.11 -65.39
CA ILE A 12 -1.42 25.11 -64.09
C ILE A 12 -0.19 26.02 -64.25
N GLY A 13 -0.13 27.12 -63.48
CA GLY A 13 1.02 27.99 -63.35
C GLY A 13 2.17 27.35 -62.55
N PRO A 14 3.41 27.87 -62.69
CA PRO A 14 4.61 27.25 -62.07
C PRO A 14 4.59 27.32 -60.55
N MET A 15 5.02 26.22 -59.87
CA MET A 15 5.18 26.13 -58.43
C MET A 15 6.30 27.08 -57.93
N PRO A 16 6.12 27.79 -56.81
CA PRO A 16 7.19 28.57 -56.19
C PRO A 16 8.11 27.68 -55.34
N GLY A 17 9.40 27.82 -55.61
CA GLY A 17 10.54 27.71 -54.70
C GLY A 17 10.66 26.50 -53.80
N SER A 18 11.50 25.54 -54.21
CA SER A 18 12.09 24.53 -53.34
C SER A 18 12.86 25.20 -52.19
N ARG A 19 12.49 24.94 -50.94
CA ARG A 19 13.29 25.33 -49.79
C ARG A 19 14.58 24.52 -49.78
N PRO A 20 15.74 25.14 -49.47
CA PRO A 20 17.00 24.42 -49.35
C PRO A 20 16.97 23.43 -48.20
N VAL A 21 17.45 22.21 -48.44
CA VAL A 21 17.69 21.19 -47.44
C VAL A 21 18.75 21.72 -46.47
N PRO A 22 18.54 21.73 -45.13
CA PRO A 22 19.55 22.17 -44.18
C PRO A 22 20.70 21.17 -44.18
N ASP A 23 21.90 21.74 -44.35
CA ASP A 23 23.22 21.06 -44.28
C ASP A 23 23.39 20.39 -42.90
N ARG A 24 23.66 19.08 -42.88
CA ARG A 24 23.79 18.24 -41.66
C ARG A 24 25.17 18.32 -41.01
N THR A 25 25.92 19.40 -41.18
CA THR A 25 27.30 19.54 -40.67
C THR A 25 27.47 20.62 -39.60
N THR A 26 26.44 21.04 -38.90
CA THR A 26 26.60 21.83 -37.68
C THR A 26 26.79 20.89 -36.48
N PRO A 27 27.91 20.98 -35.71
CA PRO A 27 28.04 20.22 -34.48
C PRO A 27 26.93 20.65 -33.50
N VAL A 28 26.15 19.69 -33.05
CA VAL A 28 25.13 19.88 -31.98
C VAL A 28 25.88 20.45 -30.78
N SER A 29 25.57 21.70 -30.44
CA SER A 29 26.08 22.37 -29.26
C SER A 29 25.75 21.54 -28.02
N GLU A 30 26.78 21.16 -27.25
CA GLU A 30 26.71 20.42 -25.99
C GLU A 30 25.98 21.15 -24.84
N ARG A 31 25.05 22.08 -25.13
CA ARG A 31 24.47 22.97 -24.11
C ARG A 31 23.03 22.65 -23.68
N ASP A 32 22.39 21.60 -24.17
CA ASP A 32 21.07 21.20 -23.73
C ASP A 32 21.05 19.78 -23.16
N GLU A 33 21.99 19.44 -22.28
CA GLU A 33 21.71 18.39 -21.30
C GLU A 33 20.68 18.95 -20.30
N PRO A 34 19.45 18.42 -20.26
CA PRO A 34 18.56 18.74 -19.18
C PRO A 34 19.26 18.34 -17.88
N HIS A 35 19.49 19.31 -17.00
CA HIS A 35 19.96 19.09 -15.63
C HIS A 35 19.17 17.94 -15.01
N ARG A 36 19.67 16.72 -15.17
CA ARG A 36 19.32 15.62 -14.28
C ARG A 36 19.81 16.10 -12.91
N LEU A 37 18.87 16.59 -12.11
CA LEU A 37 19.04 16.66 -10.68
C LEU A 37 19.38 15.23 -10.24
N ALA A 38 20.66 14.91 -10.25
CA ALA A 38 21.18 13.78 -9.53
C ALA A 38 20.75 14.03 -8.09
N HIS A 39 19.65 13.39 -7.67
CA HIS A 39 19.31 13.30 -6.27
C HIS A 39 20.54 12.69 -5.59
N ARG A 40 21.40 13.55 -5.04
CA ARG A 40 22.43 13.17 -4.08
C ARG A 40 21.67 12.70 -2.83
N SER A 41 21.16 11.47 -2.90
CA SER A 41 20.83 10.75 -1.69
C SER A 41 22.12 10.70 -0.88
N GLY A 42 22.10 11.20 0.34
CA GLY A 42 23.25 11.13 1.25
C GLY A 42 23.78 9.68 1.35
N PRO A 43 24.95 9.48 1.95
CA PRO A 43 25.54 8.15 2.03
C PRO A 43 24.52 7.15 2.63
N PRO A 44 24.41 5.93 2.11
CA PRO A 44 23.44 4.93 2.55
C PRO A 44 23.38 4.73 4.07
N SER A 45 24.53 4.89 4.74
CA SER A 45 24.67 4.80 6.19
C SER A 45 23.82 5.81 6.96
N LEU A 46 23.68 7.05 6.48
CA LEU A 46 22.87 8.07 7.15
C LEU A 46 21.37 7.75 7.10
N TRP A 47 20.91 7.18 6.00
CA TRP A 47 19.51 6.75 5.87
C TRP A 47 19.17 5.60 6.85
N TRP A 48 20.07 4.61 6.94
CA TRP A 48 19.90 3.51 7.90
C TRP A 48 20.05 3.97 9.35
N LEU A 49 20.93 4.92 9.62
CA LEU A 49 21.04 5.54 10.95
C LEU A 49 19.74 6.25 11.32
N GLY A 50 19.16 7.08 10.42
CA GLY A 50 17.90 7.74 10.65
C GLY A 50 16.75 6.74 10.91
N TRP A 51 16.66 5.69 10.11
CA TRP A 51 15.70 4.61 10.32
C TRP A 51 15.90 3.97 11.70
N ALA A 52 17.11 3.57 12.07
CA ALA A 52 17.42 2.93 13.34
C ALA A 52 17.12 3.81 14.55
N LEU A 53 17.48 5.09 14.51
CA LEU A 53 17.23 6.03 15.60
C LEU A 53 15.74 6.24 15.85
N LEU A 54 14.91 6.35 14.78
CA LEU A 54 13.46 6.48 14.95
C LEU A 54 12.82 5.20 15.51
N ARG A 55 13.34 4.00 15.16
CA ARG A 55 12.87 2.72 15.75
C ARG A 55 13.29 2.59 17.19
N LEU A 56 14.54 2.93 17.51
CA LEU A 56 15.04 2.95 18.89
C LEU A 56 14.21 3.92 19.76
N PHE A 57 13.91 5.12 19.23
CA PHE A 57 13.03 6.06 19.94
C PHE A 57 11.66 5.45 20.23
N GLY A 58 11.01 4.84 19.24
CA GLY A 58 9.70 4.20 19.41
C GLY A 58 9.73 3.05 20.45
N ILE A 59 10.78 2.22 20.42
CA ILE A 59 10.98 1.13 21.39
C ILE A 59 11.22 1.70 22.79
N LEU A 60 12.08 2.69 22.93
CA LEU A 60 12.36 3.31 24.24
C LEU A 60 11.12 4.02 24.78
N ALA A 61 10.36 4.74 23.93
CA ALA A 61 9.11 5.37 24.33
C ALA A 61 8.10 4.34 24.87
N LEU A 62 8.02 3.16 24.25
CA LEU A 62 7.20 2.04 24.70
C LEU A 62 7.67 1.50 26.05
N LEU A 63 8.98 1.19 26.18
CA LEU A 63 9.55 0.59 27.37
C LEU A 63 9.48 1.50 28.60
N HIS A 64 9.58 2.80 28.41
CA HIS A 64 9.55 3.79 29.49
C HIS A 64 8.15 4.38 29.74
N GLY A 65 7.12 3.90 29.05
CA GLY A 65 5.75 4.37 29.25
C GLY A 65 5.58 5.87 28.95
N ILE A 66 6.36 6.42 27.99
CA ILE A 66 6.29 7.85 27.65
C ILE A 66 4.90 8.23 27.12
N PHE A 67 4.21 7.25 26.48
CA PHE A 67 2.83 7.37 26.00
C PHE A 67 2.02 6.19 26.53
N PRO A 68 0.67 6.27 26.63
CA PRO A 68 -0.19 5.18 27.05
C PRO A 68 -0.26 4.06 25.96
N TYR A 69 0.90 3.49 25.64
CA TYR A 69 1.03 2.42 24.65
C TYR A 69 0.67 1.04 25.18
N GLU A 70 0.42 0.91 26.48
CA GLU A 70 0.03 -0.35 27.13
C GLU A 70 -1.20 -1.00 26.49
N HIS A 71 -2.13 -0.20 25.95
CA HIS A 71 -3.32 -0.74 25.26
C HIS A 71 -2.97 -1.51 23.99
N ALA A 72 -1.91 -1.14 23.28
CA ALA A 72 -1.44 -1.87 22.10
C ALA A 72 -0.83 -3.22 22.46
N PHE A 73 -0.39 -3.40 23.73
CA PHE A 73 0.31 -4.56 24.26
C PHE A 73 -0.37 -5.19 25.47
N SER A 74 -1.60 -4.78 25.81
CA SER A 74 -2.39 -5.36 26.88
C SER A 74 -2.78 -6.80 26.56
N SER A 75 -3.21 -7.54 27.58
CA SER A 75 -3.71 -8.92 27.43
C SER A 75 -4.94 -9.04 26.51
N SER A 76 -5.62 -7.94 26.22
CA SER A 76 -6.71 -7.87 25.26
C SER A 76 -6.23 -7.51 23.83
N SER A 77 -4.92 -7.34 23.61
CA SER A 77 -4.40 -7.01 22.29
C SER A 77 -4.35 -8.22 21.37
N ASP A 78 -4.34 -7.97 20.05
CA ASP A 78 -4.22 -9.03 19.05
C ASP A 78 -2.95 -9.88 19.23
N LEU A 79 -1.85 -9.31 19.75
CA LEU A 79 -0.60 -10.05 19.99
C LEU A 79 -0.80 -11.21 20.97
N TYR A 80 -1.59 -11.00 22.02
CA TYR A 80 -1.94 -12.07 22.95
C TYR A 80 -2.83 -13.11 22.30
N SER A 81 -3.78 -12.69 21.46
CA SER A 81 -4.59 -13.63 20.68
C SER A 81 -3.73 -14.46 19.74
N TYR A 82 -2.75 -13.84 19.06
CA TYR A 82 -1.80 -14.56 18.19
C TYR A 82 -0.97 -15.57 18.99
N ALA A 83 -0.46 -15.20 20.18
CA ALA A 83 0.28 -16.10 21.04
C ALA A 83 -0.57 -17.29 21.49
N GLN A 84 -1.84 -17.05 21.86
CA GLN A 84 -2.78 -18.10 22.24
C GLN A 84 -3.05 -19.05 21.06
N TRP A 85 -3.38 -18.54 19.89
CA TRP A 85 -3.59 -19.36 18.70
C TRP A 85 -2.33 -20.10 18.25
N SER A 86 -1.15 -19.52 18.46
CA SER A 86 0.12 -20.23 18.25
C SER A 86 0.25 -21.40 19.22
N HIS A 87 -0.03 -21.19 20.50
CA HIS A 87 -0.03 -22.27 21.51
C HIS A 87 -0.99 -23.40 21.15
N ASP A 88 -2.21 -23.06 20.73
CA ASP A 88 -3.21 -24.03 20.30
C ASP A 88 -2.71 -24.84 19.09
N LEU A 89 -2.12 -24.18 18.08
CA LEU A 89 -1.53 -24.82 16.91
C LEU A 89 -0.38 -25.79 17.30
N TRP A 90 0.53 -25.36 18.15
CA TRP A 90 1.67 -26.17 18.61
C TRP A 90 1.25 -27.30 19.57
N SER A 91 0.07 -27.20 20.18
CA SER A 91 -0.58 -28.27 20.94
C SER A 91 -1.25 -29.31 20.03
N GLY A 92 -1.18 -29.15 18.72
CA GLY A 92 -1.73 -30.09 17.73
C GLY A 92 -3.18 -29.81 17.36
N LEU A 93 -3.77 -28.71 17.82
CA LEU A 93 -5.11 -28.31 17.43
C LEU A 93 -5.13 -27.71 16.01
N LEU A 94 -6.16 -28.03 15.23
CA LEU A 94 -6.29 -27.60 13.84
C LEU A 94 -7.03 -26.27 13.74
N PRO A 95 -6.43 -25.23 13.10
CA PRO A 95 -7.10 -23.96 12.86
C PRO A 95 -8.40 -24.15 12.07
N TYR A 96 -9.43 -23.38 12.42
CA TYR A 96 -10.77 -23.42 11.83
C TYR A 96 -11.57 -24.71 12.09
N HIS A 97 -10.95 -25.75 12.62
CA HIS A 97 -11.61 -26.98 13.02
C HIS A 97 -11.77 -27.05 14.55
N ASP A 98 -10.64 -27.02 15.28
CA ASP A 98 -10.63 -27.16 16.75
C ASP A 98 -10.67 -25.82 17.46
N PHE A 99 -10.20 -24.76 16.84
CA PHE A 99 -10.30 -23.40 17.37
C PHE A 99 -10.63 -22.37 16.27
N ALA A 100 -11.32 -21.29 16.67
CA ALA A 100 -11.74 -20.24 15.76
C ALA A 100 -10.62 -19.26 15.47
N LEU A 101 -10.32 -19.03 14.17
CA LEU A 101 -9.51 -17.92 13.71
C LEU A 101 -10.38 -16.88 13.02
N VAL A 102 -10.16 -15.60 13.33
CA VAL A 102 -10.90 -14.48 12.73
C VAL A 102 -10.23 -13.89 11.49
N TYR A 103 -9.04 -14.36 11.16
CA TYR A 103 -8.24 -13.94 10.00
C TYR A 103 -8.28 -15.01 8.91
N PRO A 104 -8.00 -14.67 7.64
CA PRO A 104 -7.79 -15.65 6.58
C PRO A 104 -6.56 -16.55 6.84
N PRO A 105 -6.41 -17.68 6.13
CA PRO A 105 -5.47 -18.76 6.50
C PRO A 105 -3.98 -18.40 6.42
N GLY A 106 -3.59 -17.30 5.77
CA GLY A 106 -2.19 -16.88 5.75
C GLY A 106 -1.63 -16.47 7.11
N VAL A 107 -2.50 -16.22 8.11
CA VAL A 107 -2.07 -15.95 9.48
C VAL A 107 -1.33 -17.14 10.10
N ILE A 108 -1.65 -18.38 9.69
CA ILE A 108 -1.05 -19.61 10.20
C ILE A 108 0.48 -19.59 10.09
N VAL A 109 1.04 -18.93 9.08
CA VAL A 109 2.49 -18.76 8.92
C VAL A 109 3.11 -18.06 10.13
N PHE A 110 2.42 -17.08 10.70
CA PHE A 110 2.88 -16.33 11.89
C PHE A 110 2.60 -17.07 13.18
N LEU A 111 1.55 -17.91 13.21
CA LEU A 111 1.28 -18.81 14.32
C LEU A 111 2.30 -19.94 14.42
N GLY A 112 3.06 -20.20 13.35
CA GLY A 112 4.18 -21.15 13.34
C GLY A 112 5.39 -20.71 14.17
N LEU A 113 5.46 -19.46 14.66
CA LEU A 113 6.48 -19.03 15.64
C LEU A 113 6.30 -19.81 16.94
N PRO A 114 7.39 -20.34 17.56
CA PRO A 114 7.29 -21.21 18.73
C PRO A 114 6.76 -20.46 19.96
N PRO A 115 5.65 -20.89 20.58
CA PRO A 115 5.07 -20.19 21.73
C PRO A 115 5.69 -20.67 23.05
N VAL A 116 7.02 -20.55 23.22
CA VAL A 116 7.72 -20.94 24.46
C VAL A 116 7.09 -20.23 25.68
N SER A 117 6.78 -18.96 25.51
CA SER A 117 5.93 -18.18 26.42
C SER A 117 5.27 -17.05 25.62
N THR A 118 4.19 -16.47 26.13
CA THR A 118 3.55 -15.31 25.49
C THR A 118 4.52 -14.16 25.23
N GLY A 119 5.41 -13.86 26.20
CA GLY A 119 6.40 -12.80 26.04
C GLY A 119 7.45 -13.13 24.96
N VAL A 120 7.90 -14.38 24.88
CA VAL A 120 8.82 -14.82 23.82
C VAL A 120 8.16 -14.73 22.45
N TYR A 121 6.95 -15.24 22.30
CA TYR A 121 6.18 -15.13 21.05
C TYR A 121 6.03 -13.67 20.59
N ILE A 122 5.66 -12.76 21.50
CA ILE A 122 5.52 -11.34 21.20
C ILE A 122 6.84 -10.75 20.72
N ALA A 123 7.97 -11.06 21.40
CA ALA A 123 9.30 -10.60 21.01
C ALA A 123 9.72 -11.12 19.63
N GLU A 124 9.44 -12.38 19.32
CA GLU A 124 9.69 -12.98 18.01
C GLU A 124 8.84 -12.32 16.92
N PHE A 125 7.53 -12.15 17.16
CA PHE A 125 6.61 -11.49 16.24
C PHE A 125 7.07 -10.06 15.92
N LEU A 126 7.41 -9.27 16.94
CA LEU A 126 7.91 -7.90 16.77
C LEU A 126 9.25 -7.86 16.03
N SER A 127 10.13 -8.85 16.27
CA SER A 127 11.40 -8.96 15.54
C SER A 127 11.19 -9.21 14.06
N VAL A 128 10.27 -10.12 13.70
CA VAL A 128 9.88 -10.38 12.29
C VAL A 128 9.20 -9.16 11.69
N ALA A 129 8.38 -8.43 12.45
CA ALA A 129 7.76 -7.19 12.02
C ALA A 129 8.79 -6.09 11.73
N LEU A 130 9.82 -5.93 12.56
CA LEU A 130 10.94 -5.01 12.32
C LEU A 130 11.76 -5.38 11.08
N VAL A 131 11.96 -6.68 10.82
CA VAL A 131 12.59 -7.13 9.57
C VAL A 131 11.73 -6.74 8.37
N ALA A 132 10.42 -6.95 8.43
CA ALA A 132 9.51 -6.53 7.36
C ALA A 132 9.57 -5.01 7.13
N ASP A 133 9.57 -4.21 8.19
CA ASP A 133 9.73 -2.74 8.16
C ASP A 133 11.06 -2.34 7.48
N ALA A 134 12.17 -2.94 7.87
CA ALA A 134 13.48 -2.70 7.27
C ALA A 134 13.53 -3.07 5.77
N LEU A 135 12.86 -4.18 5.40
CA LEU A 135 12.77 -4.61 4.01
C LEU A 135 11.96 -3.63 3.15
N ILE A 136 10.85 -3.09 3.68
CA ILE A 136 10.06 -2.05 3.01
C ILE A 136 10.91 -0.79 2.83
N PHE A 137 11.53 -0.29 3.90
CA PHE A 137 12.42 0.86 3.85
C PHE A 137 13.52 0.69 2.78
N ARG A 138 14.24 -0.46 2.82
CA ARG A 138 15.27 -0.80 1.84
C ARG A 138 14.72 -0.83 0.41
N ALA A 139 13.53 -1.39 0.22
CA ALA A 139 12.89 -1.49 -1.09
C ALA A 139 12.56 -0.12 -1.67
N LEU A 140 11.98 0.78 -0.87
CA LEU A 140 11.68 2.17 -1.23
C LEU A 140 12.97 2.95 -1.55
N TYR A 141 13.95 2.90 -0.66
CA TYR A 141 15.23 3.57 -0.85
C TYR A 141 15.94 3.12 -2.13
N ARG A 142 16.06 1.79 -2.35
CA ARG A 142 16.73 1.23 -3.53
C ARG A 142 15.97 1.45 -4.84
N SER A 143 14.67 1.72 -4.77
CA SER A 143 13.88 2.06 -5.95
C SER A 143 13.87 3.56 -6.27
N GLY A 144 14.68 4.38 -5.57
CA GLY A 144 14.79 5.82 -5.79
C GLY A 144 13.62 6.63 -5.23
N ARG A 145 12.80 6.05 -4.34
CA ARG A 145 11.66 6.71 -3.70
C ARG A 145 12.10 7.36 -2.39
N SER A 146 12.82 8.48 -2.51
CA SER A 146 13.43 9.17 -1.35
C SER A 146 12.39 9.75 -0.41
N LEU A 147 11.38 10.45 -0.92
CA LEU A 147 10.30 11.02 -0.10
C LEU A 147 9.43 9.89 0.50
N GLY A 148 9.18 8.84 -0.27
CA GLY A 148 8.50 7.64 0.22
C GLY A 148 9.26 6.94 1.34
N ALA A 149 10.58 6.83 1.23
CA ALA A 149 11.44 6.28 2.29
C ALA A 149 11.42 7.16 3.56
N VAL A 150 11.44 8.50 3.42
CA VAL A 150 11.30 9.42 4.56
C VAL A 150 9.94 9.27 5.21
N LEU A 151 8.86 9.26 4.43
CA LEU A 151 7.51 9.04 4.97
C LEU A 151 7.44 7.71 5.75
N TRP A 152 7.98 6.62 5.18
CA TRP A 152 8.02 5.32 5.83
C TRP A 152 8.83 5.33 7.13
N MET A 153 9.93 6.11 7.18
CA MET A 153 10.69 6.27 8.42
C MET A 153 9.88 6.96 9.52
N ILE A 154 9.07 7.97 9.18
CA ILE A 154 8.29 8.77 10.14
C ILE A 154 7.00 8.04 10.55
N ALA A 155 6.40 7.25 9.68
CA ALA A 155 5.09 6.66 9.86
C ALA A 155 4.92 5.88 11.18
N PRO A 156 5.86 5.02 11.62
CA PRO A 156 5.72 4.30 12.90
C PRO A 156 5.73 5.21 14.13
N THR A 157 6.48 6.30 14.09
CA THR A 157 6.49 7.29 15.19
C THR A 157 5.15 8.07 15.21
N ALA A 158 4.59 8.35 14.04
CA ALA A 158 3.33 9.10 13.91
C ALA A 158 2.10 8.25 14.24
N LEU A 159 2.12 6.92 14.01
CA LEU A 159 1.02 6.00 14.32
C LEU A 159 1.18 5.30 15.68
N GLY A 160 2.39 5.23 16.19
CA GLY A 160 2.73 4.53 17.42
C GLY A 160 2.96 3.02 17.23
N PRO A 161 3.10 2.25 18.35
CA PRO A 161 3.53 0.86 18.34
C PRO A 161 2.61 -0.10 17.61
N ILE A 162 1.35 0.25 17.40
CA ILE A 162 0.39 -0.54 16.62
C ILE A 162 0.88 -0.81 15.20
N PHE A 163 1.81 0.02 14.71
CA PHE A 163 2.45 -0.13 13.42
C PHE A 163 3.14 -1.49 13.24
N TRP A 164 3.74 -2.03 14.30
CA TRP A 164 4.42 -3.34 14.31
C TRP A 164 3.63 -4.43 15.02
N ALA A 165 2.69 -4.05 15.89
CA ALA A 165 1.96 -4.97 16.75
C ALA A 165 0.80 -5.68 16.02
N ARG A 166 0.73 -5.62 14.71
CA ARG A 166 -0.36 -6.18 13.89
C ARG A 166 0.18 -6.83 12.62
N LEU A 167 -0.60 -7.75 12.06
CA LEU A 167 -0.29 -8.46 10.81
C LEU A 167 -0.19 -7.53 9.60
N ASP A 168 -0.66 -6.31 9.71
CA ASP A 168 -0.77 -5.33 8.64
C ASP A 168 0.58 -4.90 8.06
N ILE A 169 1.66 -4.98 8.85
CA ILE A 169 3.03 -4.73 8.38
C ILE A 169 3.47 -5.76 7.32
N PHE A 170 3.05 -7.03 7.47
CA PHE A 170 3.38 -8.09 6.51
C PHE A 170 2.55 -7.95 5.24
N VAL A 171 1.28 -7.52 5.36
CA VAL A 171 0.46 -7.14 4.21
C VAL A 171 1.12 -5.99 3.45
N ALA A 172 1.56 -4.93 4.14
CA ALA A 172 2.27 -3.80 3.53
C ALA A 172 3.55 -4.24 2.83
N ALA A 173 4.35 -5.14 3.44
CA ALA A 173 5.57 -5.68 2.83
C ALA A 173 5.27 -6.46 1.54
N ALA A 174 4.25 -7.33 1.56
CA ALA A 174 3.82 -8.08 0.39
C ALA A 174 3.30 -7.15 -0.72
N LEU A 175 2.53 -6.11 -0.38
CA LEU A 175 2.02 -5.12 -1.33
C LEU A 175 3.15 -4.31 -1.98
N VAL A 176 4.09 -3.77 -1.20
CA VAL A 176 5.25 -3.04 -1.73
C VAL A 176 6.07 -3.94 -2.66
N ALA A 177 6.37 -5.17 -2.22
CA ALA A 177 7.11 -6.12 -3.04
C ALA A 177 6.36 -6.50 -4.33
N ALA A 178 5.03 -6.69 -4.27
CA ALA A 178 4.20 -7.00 -5.42
C ALA A 178 4.20 -5.86 -6.45
N ILE A 179 4.03 -4.61 -6.01
CA ILE A 179 4.06 -3.44 -6.91
C ILE A 179 5.43 -3.33 -7.59
N LEU A 180 6.52 -3.45 -6.82
CA LEU A 180 7.88 -3.44 -7.39
C LEU A 180 8.14 -4.62 -8.33
N CYS A 181 7.53 -5.80 -8.08
CA CYS A 181 7.57 -6.93 -9.01
C CYS A 181 6.81 -6.62 -10.32
N ILE A 182 5.66 -5.94 -10.27
CA ILE A 182 4.93 -5.50 -11.47
C ILE A 182 5.79 -4.54 -12.29
N GLU A 183 6.39 -3.54 -11.66
CA GLU A 183 7.28 -2.56 -12.30
C GLU A 183 8.50 -3.22 -12.97
N ARG A 184 9.05 -4.26 -12.33
CA ARG A 184 10.16 -5.08 -12.86
C ARG A 184 9.73 -6.21 -13.79
N ARG A 185 8.45 -6.26 -14.20
CA ARG A 185 7.86 -7.27 -15.07
C ARG A 185 7.93 -8.71 -14.53
N ARG A 186 8.07 -8.88 -13.21
CA ARG A 186 8.09 -10.18 -12.52
C ARG A 186 6.67 -10.60 -12.10
N TYR A 187 5.79 -10.79 -13.06
CA TYR A 187 4.34 -10.90 -12.82
C TYR A 187 3.94 -12.13 -12.00
N ALA A 188 4.63 -13.28 -12.12
CA ALA A 188 4.33 -14.45 -11.30
C ALA A 188 4.58 -14.15 -9.81
N TRP A 189 5.71 -13.54 -9.47
CA TRP A 189 6.01 -13.13 -8.09
C TRP A 189 5.00 -12.10 -7.57
N ALA A 190 4.57 -11.16 -8.41
CA ALA A 190 3.52 -10.22 -8.02
C ALA A 190 2.21 -10.94 -7.69
N GLY A 191 1.84 -11.95 -8.47
CA GLY A 191 0.66 -12.79 -8.20
C GLY A 191 0.75 -13.53 -6.86
N ILE A 192 1.90 -14.20 -6.60
CA ILE A 192 2.16 -14.88 -5.32
C ILE A 192 2.04 -13.91 -4.15
N LEU A 193 2.68 -12.74 -4.23
CA LEU A 193 2.71 -11.76 -3.14
C LEU A 193 1.34 -11.14 -2.87
N LEU A 194 0.55 -10.83 -3.91
CA LEU A 194 -0.81 -10.31 -3.74
C LEU A 194 -1.75 -11.38 -3.18
N ALA A 195 -1.61 -12.62 -3.61
CA ALA A 195 -2.36 -13.74 -3.04
C ALA A 195 -1.96 -13.98 -1.58
N GLY A 196 -0.67 -13.92 -1.26
CA GLY A 196 -0.17 -13.98 0.12
C GLY A 196 -0.74 -12.87 0.99
N ALA A 197 -0.76 -11.62 0.51
CA ALA A 197 -1.41 -10.50 1.20
C ALA A 197 -2.91 -10.76 1.40
N THR A 198 -3.60 -11.33 0.39
CA THR A 198 -5.04 -11.69 0.46
C THR A 198 -5.28 -12.77 1.51
N LEU A 199 -4.36 -13.72 1.66
CA LEU A 199 -4.45 -14.77 2.68
C LEU A 199 -4.23 -14.25 4.10
N VAL A 200 -3.64 -13.08 4.30
CA VAL A 200 -3.51 -12.43 5.62
C VAL A 200 -4.69 -11.47 5.88
N LYS A 201 -5.11 -10.73 4.86
CA LYS A 201 -6.26 -9.80 4.88
C LYS A 201 -7.01 -9.91 3.55
N LEU A 202 -8.31 -9.96 3.53
CA LEU A 202 -9.10 -10.25 2.31
C LEU A 202 -9.05 -9.16 1.24
N TRP A 203 -8.95 -7.90 1.64
CA TRP A 203 -9.10 -6.75 0.73
C TRP A 203 -8.09 -6.70 -0.45
N PRO A 204 -6.84 -7.22 -0.35
CA PRO A 204 -5.93 -7.27 -1.50
C PRO A 204 -6.44 -8.12 -2.67
N ALA A 205 -7.45 -8.97 -2.45
CA ALA A 205 -8.11 -9.69 -3.55
C ALA A 205 -8.69 -8.74 -4.60
N VAL A 206 -9.25 -7.60 -4.20
CA VAL A 206 -9.73 -6.57 -5.13
C VAL A 206 -8.57 -5.97 -5.93
N LEU A 207 -7.42 -5.77 -5.28
CA LEU A 207 -6.24 -5.23 -5.95
C LEU A 207 -5.71 -6.19 -7.04
N ILE A 208 -5.85 -7.51 -6.88
CA ILE A 208 -5.49 -8.49 -7.93
C ILE A 208 -6.20 -8.14 -9.26
N VAL A 209 -7.47 -7.77 -9.20
CA VAL A 209 -8.24 -7.39 -10.39
C VAL A 209 -7.82 -6.01 -10.92
N LEU A 210 -7.65 -5.02 -10.02
CA LEU A 210 -7.31 -3.65 -10.41
C LEU A 210 -5.96 -3.56 -11.11
N VAL A 211 -4.94 -4.30 -10.65
CA VAL A 211 -3.59 -4.26 -11.24
C VAL A 211 -3.49 -4.95 -12.60
N LEU A 212 -4.48 -5.74 -13.02
CA LEU A 212 -4.48 -6.35 -14.36
C LEU A 212 -4.37 -5.29 -15.47
N ARG A 213 -4.84 -4.07 -15.24
CA ARG A 213 -4.68 -2.95 -16.19
C ARG A 213 -3.22 -2.52 -16.36
N ALA A 214 -2.41 -2.64 -15.31
CA ALA A 214 -0.98 -2.32 -15.33
C ALA A 214 -0.12 -3.47 -15.88
N ILE A 215 -0.72 -4.65 -16.11
CA ILE A 215 -0.03 -5.86 -16.58
C ILE A 215 -0.39 -6.11 -18.05
N PRO A 216 0.59 -6.32 -18.96
CA PRO A 216 0.32 -6.69 -20.34
C PRO A 216 -0.54 -7.97 -20.42
N ARG A 217 -1.55 -8.00 -21.30
CA ARG A 217 -2.50 -9.13 -21.43
C ARG A 217 -1.81 -10.48 -21.60
N ARG A 218 -0.69 -10.53 -22.34
CA ARG A 218 0.13 -11.75 -22.53
C ARG A 218 0.70 -12.32 -21.22
N SER A 219 0.80 -11.51 -20.17
CA SER A 219 1.35 -11.89 -18.87
C SER A 219 0.28 -12.22 -17.82
N TRP A 220 -1.02 -11.97 -18.13
CA TRP A 220 -2.13 -12.24 -17.20
C TRP A 220 -2.16 -13.70 -16.78
N ARG A 221 -1.97 -14.63 -17.72
CA ARG A 221 -1.96 -16.07 -17.40
C ARG A 221 -0.92 -16.40 -16.32
N ARG A 222 0.31 -15.89 -16.45
CA ARG A 222 1.38 -16.14 -15.46
C ARG A 222 1.04 -15.53 -14.10
N PHE A 223 0.52 -14.31 -14.10
CA PHE A 223 0.12 -13.62 -12.88
C PHE A 223 -1.05 -14.35 -12.18
N LEU A 224 -2.13 -14.64 -12.91
CA LEU A 224 -3.33 -15.25 -12.35
C LEU A 224 -3.10 -16.72 -11.92
N LEU A 225 -2.36 -17.50 -12.69
CA LEU A 225 -2.02 -18.88 -12.29
C LEU A 225 -1.17 -18.90 -11.02
N ALA A 226 -0.21 -17.98 -10.88
CA ALA A 226 0.58 -17.86 -9.67
C ALA A 226 -0.27 -17.42 -8.46
N ALA A 227 -1.16 -16.42 -8.64
CA ALA A 227 -2.06 -15.98 -7.57
C ALA A 227 -3.04 -17.09 -7.17
N THR A 228 -3.73 -17.70 -8.13
CA THR A 228 -4.69 -18.80 -7.86
C THR A 228 -4.00 -20.00 -7.24
N GLY A 229 -2.84 -20.40 -7.77
CA GLY A 229 -2.06 -21.51 -7.22
C GLY A 229 -1.69 -21.29 -5.75
N THR A 230 -1.26 -20.06 -5.39
CA THR A 230 -0.97 -19.70 -4.00
C THR A 230 -2.20 -19.81 -3.10
N LEU A 231 -3.37 -19.31 -3.56
CA LEU A 231 -4.61 -19.41 -2.81
C LEU A 231 -5.04 -20.87 -2.62
N VAL A 232 -4.97 -21.67 -3.70
CA VAL A 232 -5.35 -23.09 -3.66
C VAL A 232 -4.44 -23.88 -2.72
N VAL A 233 -3.12 -23.70 -2.80
CA VAL A 233 -2.16 -24.39 -1.94
C VAL A 233 -2.38 -24.05 -0.46
N ALA A 234 -2.78 -22.83 -0.14
CA ALA A 234 -3.04 -22.45 1.25
C ALA A 234 -4.40 -22.92 1.77
N VAL A 235 -5.44 -22.92 0.93
CA VAL A 235 -6.82 -23.20 1.38
C VAL A 235 -7.17 -24.69 1.30
N LEU A 236 -6.71 -25.39 0.27
CA LEU A 236 -7.09 -26.78 0.01
C LEU A 236 -6.74 -27.76 1.15
N PRO A 237 -5.54 -27.69 1.78
CA PRO A 237 -5.22 -28.54 2.93
C PRO A 237 -6.17 -28.31 4.12
N LEU A 238 -6.53 -27.06 4.42
CA LEU A 238 -7.46 -26.74 5.49
C LEU A 238 -8.87 -27.29 5.22
N MET A 239 -9.33 -27.20 3.97
CA MET A 239 -10.61 -27.81 3.57
C MET A 239 -10.57 -29.32 3.72
N ALA A 240 -9.47 -29.98 3.31
CA ALA A 240 -9.29 -31.42 3.43
C ALA A 240 -9.22 -31.91 4.88
N LEU A 241 -8.73 -31.06 5.80
CA LEU A 241 -8.66 -31.33 7.24
C LEU A 241 -9.94 -30.94 8.01
N GLY A 242 -11.03 -30.61 7.32
CA GLY A 242 -12.32 -30.30 7.95
C GLY A 242 -12.51 -28.83 8.36
N GLY A 243 -11.53 -27.95 8.11
CA GLY A 243 -11.59 -26.52 8.50
C GLY A 243 -12.55 -25.66 7.68
N GLY A 244 -13.26 -26.20 6.70
CA GLY A 244 -14.08 -25.44 5.75
C GLY A 244 -15.22 -24.66 6.39
N ALA A 245 -15.94 -25.26 7.35
CA ALA A 245 -17.04 -24.59 8.06
C ALA A 245 -16.54 -23.43 8.91
N GLY A 246 -15.45 -23.63 9.64
CA GLY A 246 -14.83 -22.59 10.48
C GLY A 246 -14.25 -21.45 9.63
N LEU A 247 -13.63 -21.75 8.49
CA LEU A 247 -13.15 -20.73 7.55
C LEU A 247 -14.34 -19.89 7.03
N TRP A 248 -15.44 -20.54 6.62
CA TRP A 248 -16.64 -19.84 6.20
C TRP A 248 -17.21 -18.95 7.31
N HIS A 249 -17.28 -19.47 8.55
CA HIS A 249 -17.70 -18.69 9.72
C HIS A 249 -16.81 -17.45 9.95
N SER A 250 -15.49 -17.63 9.88
CA SER A 250 -14.51 -16.52 9.95
C SER A 250 -14.77 -15.45 8.89
N LEU A 251 -14.98 -15.83 7.63
CA LEU A 251 -15.25 -14.89 6.55
C LEU A 251 -16.59 -14.15 6.78
N ARG A 252 -17.62 -14.87 7.17
CA ARG A 252 -18.95 -14.29 7.46
C ARG A 252 -18.91 -13.32 8.64
N SER A 253 -18.15 -13.63 9.69
CA SER A 253 -18.01 -12.76 10.86
C SER A 253 -17.45 -11.37 10.52
N GLN A 254 -16.60 -11.26 9.49
CA GLN A 254 -16.11 -9.96 9.01
C GLN A 254 -17.24 -9.10 8.42
N ALA A 255 -18.18 -9.70 7.72
CA ALA A 255 -19.31 -8.97 7.13
C ALA A 255 -20.32 -8.48 8.18
N THR A 256 -20.45 -9.21 9.31
CA THR A 256 -21.42 -8.91 10.38
C THR A 256 -20.87 -8.02 11.50
N ARG A 257 -19.66 -7.47 11.37
CA ARG A 257 -19.08 -6.51 12.33
C ARG A 257 -19.93 -5.25 12.42
N GLY A 258 -20.01 -4.68 13.62
CA GLY A 258 -20.65 -3.38 13.88
C GLY A 258 -19.81 -2.21 13.34
N VAL A 259 -20.24 -0.99 13.66
CA VAL A 259 -19.50 0.23 13.36
C VAL A 259 -18.41 0.40 14.41
N GLU A 260 -17.16 0.31 13.99
CA GLU A 260 -15.99 0.51 14.86
C GLU A 260 -15.88 1.99 15.26
N TYR A 261 -15.52 2.24 16.49
CA TYR A 261 -15.55 3.58 17.09
C TYR A 261 -14.59 4.59 16.37
N GLU A 262 -13.55 4.11 15.69
CA GLU A 262 -12.61 4.94 14.91
C GLU A 262 -13.10 5.21 13.47
N SER A 263 -14.15 4.53 13.03
CA SER A 263 -14.70 4.71 11.68
C SER A 263 -15.22 6.13 11.45
N VAL A 264 -15.06 6.67 10.26
CA VAL A 264 -15.73 7.91 9.84
C VAL A 264 -17.24 7.83 10.04
N PHE A 265 -17.81 6.63 9.86
CA PHE A 265 -19.23 6.37 10.07
C PHE A 265 -19.65 6.29 11.55
N ALA A 266 -18.70 6.31 12.51
CA ALA A 266 -19.03 6.44 13.93
C ALA A 266 -19.49 7.86 14.32
N LEU A 267 -19.19 8.87 13.52
CA LEU A 267 -19.49 10.28 13.81
C LEU A 267 -20.98 10.55 14.17
N PRO A 268 -21.99 10.06 13.41
CA PRO A 268 -23.39 10.25 13.78
C PRO A 268 -23.76 9.54 15.09
N LEU A 269 -23.09 8.43 15.45
CA LEU A 269 -23.34 7.70 16.69
C LEU A 269 -22.80 8.47 17.89
N TYR A 270 -21.62 9.09 17.78
CA TYR A 270 -21.11 10.03 18.78
C TYR A 270 -22.01 11.26 18.94
N ALA A 271 -22.56 11.80 17.84
CA ALA A 271 -23.51 12.92 17.90
C ALA A 271 -24.78 12.53 18.65
N LEU A 272 -25.31 11.31 18.46
CA LEU A 272 -26.43 10.80 19.24
C LEU A 272 -26.10 10.67 20.72
N GLN A 273 -24.91 10.14 21.08
CA GLN A 273 -24.49 10.05 22.49
C GLN A 273 -24.38 11.44 23.13
N THR A 274 -23.77 12.40 22.44
CA THR A 274 -23.66 13.79 22.91
C THR A 274 -25.03 14.46 23.07
N ALA A 275 -26.04 14.07 22.26
CA ALA A 275 -27.41 14.52 22.38
C ALA A 275 -28.20 13.80 23.50
N GLY A 276 -27.55 12.95 24.29
CA GLY A 276 -28.15 12.22 25.41
C GLY A 276 -28.84 10.93 25.04
N HIS A 277 -28.72 10.43 23.81
CA HIS A 277 -29.24 9.14 23.41
C HIS A 277 -28.33 7.99 23.83
N PHE A 278 -28.92 6.91 24.32
CA PHE A 278 -28.14 5.70 24.65
C PHE A 278 -27.75 4.95 23.37
N VAL A 279 -26.46 4.87 23.06
CA VAL A 279 -25.91 4.05 21.99
C VAL A 279 -24.97 3.03 22.62
N PRO A 280 -25.33 1.74 22.63
CA PRO A 280 -24.53 0.69 23.25
C PRO A 280 -23.16 0.53 22.57
N ILE A 281 -22.14 0.17 23.37
CA ILE A 281 -20.81 -0.20 22.90
C ILE A 281 -20.52 -1.63 23.31
N VAL A 282 -20.04 -2.44 22.36
CA VAL A 282 -19.65 -3.84 22.57
C VAL A 282 -18.14 -3.99 22.42
N PHE A 283 -17.55 -4.57 23.45
CA PHE A 283 -16.12 -4.91 23.47
C PHE A 283 -15.93 -6.34 22.95
N GLY A 284 -14.94 -6.50 22.09
CA GLY A 284 -14.50 -7.78 21.52
C GLY A 284 -13.10 -7.65 20.96
N LEU A 285 -12.83 -8.27 19.82
CA LEU A 285 -11.59 -8.06 19.07
C LEU A 285 -11.46 -6.62 18.52
N SER A 286 -12.52 -5.86 18.53
CA SER A 286 -12.58 -4.42 18.32
C SER A 286 -13.73 -3.85 19.15
N VAL A 287 -13.72 -2.54 19.34
CA VAL A 287 -14.79 -1.83 20.06
C VAL A 287 -15.77 -1.28 19.02
N ASN A 288 -17.02 -1.69 19.13
CA ASN A 288 -18.04 -1.36 18.13
C ASN A 288 -19.27 -0.75 18.77
N PHE A 289 -19.88 0.20 18.10
CA PHE A 289 -21.26 0.61 18.41
C PHE A 289 -22.25 -0.49 18.04
N ALA A 290 -23.32 -0.61 18.81
CA ALA A 290 -24.35 -1.61 18.64
C ALA A 290 -25.77 -1.01 18.75
N GLY A 291 -26.76 -1.81 18.44
CA GLY A 291 -28.19 -1.43 18.49
C GLY A 291 -28.69 -0.78 17.19
N PRO A 292 -29.99 -0.45 17.11
CA PRO A 292 -30.66 -0.09 15.86
C PRO A 292 -30.06 1.07 15.12
N ALA A 293 -29.58 2.11 15.82
CA ALA A 293 -28.89 3.25 15.18
C ALA A 293 -27.57 2.82 14.53
N ALA A 294 -26.77 2.00 15.23
CA ALA A 294 -25.52 1.47 14.70
C ALA A 294 -25.74 0.53 13.50
N ASP A 295 -26.79 -0.29 13.52
CA ASP A 295 -27.15 -1.20 12.44
C ASP A 295 -27.54 -0.44 11.16
N HIS A 296 -28.27 0.68 11.29
CA HIS A 296 -28.59 1.56 10.17
C HIS A 296 -27.32 2.20 9.59
N VAL A 297 -26.46 2.74 10.45
CA VAL A 297 -25.19 3.34 10.04
C VAL A 297 -24.28 2.29 9.36
N ALA A 298 -24.22 1.07 9.90
CA ALA A 298 -23.47 -0.04 9.31
C ALA A 298 -23.97 -0.36 7.90
N THR A 299 -25.30 -0.43 7.71
CA THR A 299 -25.92 -0.70 6.41
C THR A 299 -25.57 0.40 5.38
N VAL A 300 -25.65 1.68 5.79
CA VAL A 300 -25.27 2.80 4.93
C VAL A 300 -23.77 2.73 4.56
N SER A 301 -22.90 2.46 5.55
CA SER A 301 -21.47 2.31 5.32
C SER A 301 -21.17 1.17 4.33
N ASP A 302 -21.79 0.01 4.50
CA ASP A 302 -21.63 -1.13 3.60
C ASP A 302 -22.06 -0.78 2.16
N ALA A 303 -23.18 -0.07 1.99
CA ALA A 303 -23.64 0.38 0.69
C ALA A 303 -22.64 1.37 0.03
N VAL A 304 -22.16 2.36 0.79
CA VAL A 304 -21.15 3.33 0.31
C VAL A 304 -19.84 2.62 -0.02
N PHE A 305 -19.40 1.67 0.80
CA PHE A 305 -18.20 0.87 0.56
C PHE A 305 -18.30 0.06 -0.74
N VAL A 306 -19.42 -0.63 -0.95
CA VAL A 306 -19.66 -1.37 -2.22
C VAL A 306 -19.68 -0.43 -3.41
N CYS A 307 -20.33 0.74 -3.31
CA CYS A 307 -20.32 1.75 -4.37
C CYS A 307 -18.89 2.24 -4.67
N ALA A 308 -18.06 2.46 -3.65
CA ALA A 308 -16.67 2.86 -3.84
C ALA A 308 -15.83 1.77 -4.53
N LEU A 309 -16.01 0.50 -4.16
CA LEU A 309 -15.36 -0.63 -4.83
C LEU A 309 -15.81 -0.77 -6.28
N VAL A 310 -17.11 -0.70 -6.54
CA VAL A 310 -17.67 -0.73 -7.91
C VAL A 310 -17.14 0.44 -8.74
N PHE A 311 -17.04 1.63 -8.15
CA PHE A 311 -16.45 2.80 -8.81
C PHE A 311 -14.97 2.56 -9.17
N CYS A 312 -14.16 2.02 -8.26
CA CYS A 312 -12.76 1.67 -8.53
C CYS A 312 -12.66 0.64 -9.68
N LEU A 313 -13.46 -0.42 -9.63
CA LEU A 313 -13.49 -1.45 -10.67
C LEU A 313 -13.96 -0.88 -12.03
N TRP A 314 -15.03 -0.09 -12.03
CA TRP A 314 -15.51 0.57 -13.24
C TRP A 314 -14.46 1.50 -13.87
N ARG A 315 -13.79 2.32 -13.05
CA ARG A 315 -12.69 3.17 -13.50
C ARG A 315 -11.54 2.36 -14.10
N ALA A 316 -11.17 1.26 -13.44
CA ALA A 316 -10.15 0.35 -13.93
C ALA A 316 -10.55 -0.30 -15.26
N LEU A 317 -11.77 -0.82 -15.37
CA LEU A 317 -12.24 -1.53 -16.57
C LEU A 317 -12.43 -0.59 -17.77
N THR A 318 -12.92 0.62 -17.55
CA THR A 318 -13.20 1.60 -18.65
C THR A 318 -11.96 2.36 -19.11
N GLY A 319 -10.79 2.20 -18.45
CA GLY A 319 -9.57 2.92 -18.81
C GLY A 319 -9.62 4.44 -18.55
N ARG A 320 -10.63 4.92 -17.80
CA ARG A 320 -10.83 6.34 -17.49
C ARG A 320 -9.91 6.88 -16.38
N SER A 321 -8.85 6.17 -16.04
CA SER A 321 -7.81 6.61 -15.11
C SER A 321 -6.44 6.47 -15.78
N PRO A 322 -6.09 7.34 -16.76
CA PRO A 322 -4.88 7.20 -17.56
C PRO A 322 -3.59 7.29 -16.74
N GLY A 323 -3.61 7.90 -15.55
CA GLY A 323 -2.43 8.03 -14.68
C GLY A 323 -2.31 6.96 -13.58
N ALA A 324 -3.30 6.06 -13.42
CA ALA A 324 -3.26 5.06 -12.36
C ALA A 324 -2.51 3.80 -12.83
N ASP A 325 -1.26 3.71 -12.43
CA ASP A 325 -0.49 2.46 -12.46
C ASP A 325 -0.85 1.55 -11.27
N ALA A 326 -0.11 0.45 -11.08
CA ALA A 326 -0.38 -0.51 -10.00
C ALA A 326 -0.32 0.12 -8.59
N ALA A 327 0.62 1.04 -8.33
CA ALA A 327 0.73 1.72 -7.05
C ALA A 327 -0.39 2.78 -6.87
N GLY A 328 -0.78 3.46 -7.94
CA GLY A 328 -1.94 4.35 -7.93
C GLY A 328 -3.24 3.61 -7.58
N TRP A 329 -3.45 2.42 -8.15
CA TRP A 329 -4.60 1.58 -7.80
C TRP A 329 -4.57 1.12 -6.34
N LEU A 330 -3.38 0.76 -5.81
CA LEU A 330 -3.21 0.45 -4.39
C LEU A 330 -3.63 1.64 -3.51
N LEU A 331 -3.15 2.85 -3.82
CA LEU A 331 -3.49 4.06 -3.06
C LEU A 331 -5.00 4.37 -3.13
N LEU A 332 -5.61 4.29 -4.31
CA LEU A 332 -7.05 4.56 -4.46
C LEU A 332 -7.90 3.55 -3.69
N LEU A 333 -7.55 2.25 -3.75
CA LEU A 333 -8.27 1.20 -3.03
C LEU A 333 -8.11 1.36 -1.51
N ALA A 334 -6.87 1.57 -1.01
CA ALA A 334 -6.62 1.80 0.41
C ALA A 334 -7.38 3.05 0.92
N THR A 335 -7.40 4.12 0.11
CA THR A 335 -8.15 5.35 0.42
C THR A 335 -9.65 5.08 0.47
N ALA A 336 -10.20 4.33 -0.49
CA ALA A 336 -11.61 3.96 -0.50
C ALA A 336 -12.00 3.18 0.76
N ILE A 337 -11.18 2.20 1.17
CA ILE A 337 -11.40 1.40 2.38
C ILE A 337 -11.42 2.29 3.62
N VAL A 338 -10.41 3.13 3.82
CA VAL A 338 -10.30 3.99 5.00
C VAL A 338 -11.45 5.01 5.08
N LEU A 339 -11.88 5.55 3.92
CA LEU A 339 -12.95 6.55 3.87
C LEU A 339 -14.34 5.95 4.09
N THR A 340 -14.58 4.71 3.62
CA THR A 340 -15.95 4.20 3.45
C THR A 340 -16.28 2.97 4.29
N SER A 341 -15.29 2.34 4.95
CA SER A 341 -15.54 1.16 5.76
C SER A 341 -16.14 1.50 7.12
N LYS A 342 -17.13 0.74 7.55
CA LYS A 342 -17.64 0.76 8.94
C LYS A 342 -16.61 0.27 9.96
N VAL A 343 -15.58 -0.43 9.47
CA VAL A 343 -14.48 -0.93 10.28
C VAL A 343 -13.21 -0.19 9.85
N LEU A 344 -12.73 0.67 10.70
CA LEU A 344 -11.50 1.42 10.49
C LEU A 344 -10.60 1.25 11.71
N SER A 345 -9.77 0.24 11.67
CA SER A 345 -8.78 0.03 12.73
C SER A 345 -7.49 0.79 12.44
N PRO A 346 -6.79 1.32 13.47
CA PRO A 346 -5.57 2.13 13.32
C PRO A 346 -4.48 1.48 12.46
N GLN A 347 -4.34 0.14 12.55
CA GLN A 347 -3.37 -0.62 11.76
C GLN A 347 -3.60 -0.54 10.24
N TYR A 348 -4.77 -0.14 9.77
CA TYR A 348 -5.04 0.04 8.33
C TYR A 348 -4.15 1.13 7.73
N LEU A 349 -3.71 2.06 8.54
CA LEU A 349 -2.83 3.14 8.08
C LEU A 349 -1.40 2.66 7.79
N VAL A 350 -1.02 1.45 8.17
CA VAL A 350 0.24 0.82 7.75
C VAL A 350 0.26 0.60 6.23
N TRP A 351 -0.81 0.04 5.65
CA TRP A 351 -0.88 -0.14 4.19
C TRP A 351 -1.13 1.17 3.45
N VAL A 352 -1.87 2.12 4.07
CA VAL A 352 -2.00 3.48 3.51
C VAL A 352 -0.62 4.14 3.40
N SER A 353 0.19 4.07 4.47
CA SER A 353 1.57 4.59 4.46
C SER A 353 2.42 3.94 3.37
N ALA A 354 2.32 2.62 3.19
CA ALA A 354 3.02 1.90 2.13
C ALA A 354 2.55 2.34 0.73
N ALA A 355 1.24 2.49 0.53
CA ALA A 355 0.67 2.95 -0.73
C ALA A 355 1.11 4.38 -1.08
N VAL A 356 1.07 5.29 -0.10
CA VAL A 356 1.55 6.66 -0.29
C VAL A 356 3.04 6.68 -0.57
N ALA A 357 3.86 5.90 0.18
CA ALA A 357 5.30 5.83 -0.02
C ALA A 357 5.70 5.35 -1.43
N LEU A 358 4.87 4.53 -2.07
CA LEU A 358 5.08 4.09 -3.45
C LEU A 358 4.75 5.17 -4.50
N VAL A 359 3.91 6.16 -4.17
CA VAL A 359 3.38 7.14 -5.13
C VAL A 359 3.97 8.53 -4.94
N VAL A 360 4.33 8.90 -3.72
CA VAL A 360 4.60 10.28 -3.29
C VAL A 360 5.70 11.00 -4.05
N ASP A 361 6.76 10.30 -4.45
CA ASP A 361 7.90 10.88 -5.19
C ASP A 361 7.54 11.33 -6.61
N ARG A 362 6.50 10.75 -7.21
CA ARG A 362 6.04 11.05 -8.58
C ARG A 362 4.73 11.83 -8.64
N ALA A 363 4.06 11.98 -7.50
CA ALA A 363 2.80 12.69 -7.43
C ALA A 363 3.01 14.20 -7.60
N SER A 364 2.20 14.85 -8.42
CA SER A 364 2.25 16.31 -8.62
C SER A 364 2.07 17.13 -7.33
N ARG A 365 1.52 16.49 -6.28
CA ARG A 365 1.29 17.05 -4.94
C ARG A 365 1.95 16.21 -3.84
N GLY A 366 3.09 15.58 -4.14
CA GLY A 366 3.73 14.60 -3.26
C GLY A 366 3.97 15.09 -1.84
N ILE A 367 4.53 16.28 -1.66
CA ILE A 367 4.76 16.87 -0.32
C ILE A 367 3.44 17.05 0.43
N ARG A 368 2.38 17.54 -0.22
CA ARG A 368 1.05 17.70 0.42
C ARG A 368 0.47 16.35 0.81
N LEU A 369 0.63 15.35 -0.06
CA LEU A 369 0.20 13.98 0.22
C LEU A 369 0.97 13.38 1.41
N ALA A 370 2.28 13.59 1.50
CA ALA A 370 3.09 13.15 2.63
C ALA A 370 2.64 13.82 3.93
N VAL A 371 2.48 15.16 3.93
CA VAL A 371 2.08 15.92 5.12
C VAL A 371 0.70 15.47 5.61
N VAL A 372 -0.30 15.39 4.72
CA VAL A 372 -1.65 14.98 5.14
C VAL A 372 -1.68 13.53 5.61
N THR A 373 -0.80 12.66 5.08
CA THR A 373 -0.65 11.29 5.60
C THR A 373 -0.12 11.30 7.02
N VAL A 374 0.91 12.08 7.32
CA VAL A 374 1.42 12.21 8.69
C VAL A 374 0.36 12.77 9.64
N LEU A 375 -0.41 13.78 9.21
CA LEU A 375 -1.53 14.29 10.00
C LEU A 375 -2.59 13.22 10.26
N LEU A 376 -2.90 12.39 9.28
CA LEU A 376 -3.83 11.27 9.44
C LEU A 376 -3.31 10.23 10.44
N LEU A 377 -2.03 9.88 10.36
CA LEU A 377 -1.40 8.96 11.31
C LEU A 377 -1.45 9.50 12.74
N VAL A 378 -1.10 10.77 12.94
CA VAL A 378 -1.15 11.44 14.25
C VAL A 378 -2.60 11.53 14.77
N ALA A 379 -3.55 11.95 13.93
CA ALA A 379 -4.96 11.99 14.33
C ALA A 379 -5.49 10.63 14.76
N THR A 380 -5.08 9.57 14.06
CA THR A 380 -5.42 8.18 14.43
C THR A 380 -4.74 7.78 15.74
N GLN A 381 -3.46 8.14 15.95
CA GLN A 381 -2.77 7.87 17.21
C GLN A 381 -3.43 8.60 18.40
N VAL A 382 -3.98 9.77 18.19
CA VAL A 382 -4.75 10.48 19.22
C VAL A 382 -6.01 9.69 19.59
N GLN A 383 -6.76 9.17 18.61
CA GLN A 383 -7.92 8.34 18.91
C GLN A 383 -7.55 7.02 19.60
N PHE A 384 -6.48 6.37 19.11
CA PHE A 384 -5.93 5.14 19.67
C PHE A 384 -4.41 5.13 19.56
N PRO A 385 -3.66 4.96 20.65
CA PRO A 385 -4.16 4.59 22.00
C PRO A 385 -4.39 5.78 22.95
N LEU A 386 -4.05 7.03 22.55
CA LEU A 386 -3.92 8.14 23.51
C LEU A 386 -5.23 8.47 24.22
N GLU A 387 -6.33 8.66 23.49
CA GLU A 387 -7.63 9.04 24.03
C GLU A 387 -8.65 7.89 23.98
N PHE A 388 -8.17 6.64 23.89
CA PHE A 388 -9.02 5.47 23.77
C PHE A 388 -10.13 5.41 24.80
N TYR A 389 -9.81 5.55 26.10
CA TYR A 389 -10.80 5.50 27.15
C TYR A 389 -11.81 6.66 27.09
N GLN A 390 -11.35 7.86 26.79
CA GLN A 390 -12.22 9.03 26.70
C GLN A 390 -13.25 8.87 25.56
N MET A 391 -12.82 8.28 24.45
CA MET A 391 -13.72 8.02 23.33
C MET A 391 -14.72 6.92 23.66
N VAL A 392 -14.27 5.82 24.26
CA VAL A 392 -15.09 4.64 24.53
C VAL A 392 -16.06 4.86 25.70
N LEU A 393 -15.65 5.62 26.71
CA LEU A 393 -16.53 5.93 27.85
C LEU A 393 -17.60 7.00 27.54
N GLY A 394 -17.65 7.52 26.31
CA GLY A 394 -18.67 8.47 25.89
C GLY A 394 -18.53 9.85 26.54
N THR A 395 -17.28 10.29 26.77
CA THR A 395 -17.01 11.65 27.27
C THR A 395 -17.26 12.71 26.20
N ASP A 396 -17.25 13.97 26.57
CA ASP A 396 -17.42 15.12 25.66
C ASP A 396 -16.36 15.17 24.56
N LEU A 397 -15.24 14.46 24.70
CA LEU A 397 -14.17 14.38 23.69
C LEU A 397 -14.49 13.44 22.52
N GLY A 398 -15.41 12.47 22.66
CA GLY A 398 -15.71 11.48 21.62
C GLY A 398 -16.12 12.12 20.30
N LEU A 399 -17.09 13.03 20.31
CA LEU A 399 -17.58 13.70 19.10
C LEU A 399 -16.51 14.62 18.46
N PRO A 400 -15.81 15.55 19.16
CA PRO A 400 -14.83 16.43 18.53
C PRO A 400 -13.62 15.66 17.97
N LEU A 401 -13.13 14.62 18.66
CA LEU A 401 -12.00 13.82 18.16
C LEU A 401 -12.41 13.00 16.92
N SER A 402 -13.60 12.38 16.94
CA SER A 402 -14.12 11.68 15.75
C SER A 402 -14.35 12.62 14.58
N ALA A 403 -14.87 13.84 14.81
CA ALA A 403 -15.06 14.86 13.78
C ALA A 403 -13.73 15.32 13.19
N LEU A 404 -12.73 15.60 14.03
CA LEU A 404 -11.39 15.99 13.57
C LEU A 404 -10.76 14.88 12.70
N HIS A 405 -10.83 13.63 13.17
CA HIS A 405 -10.31 12.50 12.42
C HIS A 405 -11.04 12.34 11.07
N ALA A 406 -12.37 12.40 11.06
CA ALA A 406 -13.15 12.31 9.83
C ALA A 406 -12.79 13.40 8.82
N ILE A 407 -12.59 14.65 9.27
CA ILE A 407 -12.13 15.76 8.43
C ILE A 407 -10.77 15.44 7.80
N VAL A 408 -9.82 14.94 8.60
CA VAL A 408 -8.48 14.59 8.10
C VAL A 408 -8.56 13.43 7.10
N VAL A 409 -9.38 12.41 7.35
CA VAL A 409 -9.61 11.28 6.41
C VAL A 409 -10.17 11.79 5.08
N VAL A 410 -11.20 12.64 5.10
CA VAL A 410 -11.80 13.22 3.89
C VAL A 410 -10.79 14.07 3.11
N PHE A 411 -10.02 14.89 3.82
CA PHE A 411 -8.98 15.73 3.20
C PHE A 411 -7.86 14.89 2.60
N PHE A 412 -7.41 13.84 3.31
CA PHE A 412 -6.46 12.85 2.78
C PHE A 412 -7.00 12.21 1.52
N ALA A 413 -8.25 11.73 1.53
CA ALA A 413 -8.87 11.09 0.38
C ALA A 413 -8.93 12.00 -0.86
N ALA A 414 -9.28 13.28 -0.66
CA ALA A 414 -9.30 14.27 -1.74
C ALA A 414 -7.91 14.52 -2.35
N ILE A 415 -6.87 14.60 -1.51
CA ILE A 415 -5.49 14.79 -2.00
C ILE A 415 -4.96 13.51 -2.66
N ALA A 416 -5.20 12.32 -2.09
CA ALA A 416 -4.79 11.04 -2.65
C ALA A 416 -5.41 10.83 -4.05
N TYR A 417 -6.72 11.04 -4.17
CA TYR A 417 -7.41 10.95 -5.45
C TYR A 417 -6.82 11.89 -6.51
N ARG A 418 -6.61 13.16 -6.18
CA ARG A 418 -6.02 14.14 -7.09
C ARG A 418 -4.56 13.82 -7.45
N SER A 419 -3.81 13.22 -6.53
CA SER A 419 -2.40 12.85 -6.75
C SER A 419 -2.24 11.71 -7.76
N VAL A 420 -3.23 10.83 -7.87
CA VAL A 420 -3.23 9.71 -8.84
C VAL A 420 -3.82 10.12 -10.19
N THR A 421 -4.89 10.92 -10.20
CA THR A 421 -5.65 11.21 -11.42
C THR A 421 -5.08 12.34 -12.27
N LEU A 422 -4.23 13.18 -11.71
CA LEU A 422 -3.63 14.35 -12.38
C LEU A 422 -2.18 14.12 -12.83
N VAL A 423 -1.66 12.90 -12.75
CA VAL A 423 -0.34 12.59 -13.33
C VAL A 423 -0.49 12.59 -14.86
N PRO A 424 0.26 13.43 -15.60
CA PRO A 424 0.25 13.41 -17.05
C PRO A 424 0.68 12.03 -17.58
N ALA A 425 0.03 11.53 -18.61
CA ALA A 425 0.33 10.24 -19.23
C ALA A 425 1.74 10.16 -19.86
N GLU A 426 2.48 11.27 -19.90
CA GLU A 426 3.79 11.41 -20.55
C GLU A 426 5.00 11.04 -19.68
N ALA A 427 4.82 10.71 -18.39
CA ALA A 427 5.89 10.10 -17.62
C ALA A 427 6.03 8.63 -18.07
N GLY A 428 6.68 8.43 -19.22
CA GLY A 428 7.07 7.10 -19.70
C GLY A 428 7.84 6.33 -18.61
N PRO A 429 7.93 5.00 -18.72
CA PRO A 429 8.65 4.20 -17.73
C PRO A 429 10.04 4.77 -17.55
N ALA A 430 10.43 4.98 -16.28
CA ALA A 430 11.77 5.42 -15.94
C ALA A 430 12.80 4.61 -16.76
N PRO A 431 13.80 5.25 -17.37
CA PRO A 431 14.77 4.55 -18.21
C PRO A 431 15.34 3.38 -17.40
N THR A 432 15.07 2.18 -17.88
CA THR A 432 15.64 0.96 -17.30
C THR A 432 17.16 1.15 -17.29
N MET A 433 17.79 1.14 -16.11
CA MET A 433 19.23 1.01 -16.03
C MET A 433 19.62 -0.23 -16.85
N ARG A 434 20.35 -0.02 -17.95
CA ARG A 434 21.01 -1.13 -18.66
C ARG A 434 21.88 -1.86 -17.65
N PRO A 435 21.82 -3.18 -17.58
CA PRO A 435 22.73 -3.92 -16.73
C PRO A 435 24.18 -3.57 -17.17
N ALA A 436 25.04 -3.32 -16.21
CA ALA A 436 26.45 -2.91 -16.42
C ALA A 436 27.28 -3.89 -17.30
N ARG A 437 26.73 -5.04 -17.67
CA ARG A 437 27.35 -6.03 -18.56
C ARG A 437 27.35 -5.67 -20.04
N GLU A 438 26.54 -4.69 -20.49
CA GLU A 438 26.55 -4.28 -21.91
C GLU A 438 27.60 -3.20 -22.22
N LEU A 439 28.29 -2.66 -21.19
CA LEU A 439 29.38 -1.67 -21.39
C LEU A 439 30.76 -2.31 -21.57
N GLU A 440 30.90 -3.63 -21.38
CA GLU A 440 32.17 -4.33 -21.61
C GLU A 440 32.37 -4.82 -23.07
N GLY A 441 31.35 -4.69 -23.92
CA GLY A 441 31.37 -5.18 -25.31
C GLY A 441 31.95 -4.20 -26.36
N ASP A 442 32.06 -2.90 -26.05
CA ASP A 442 32.42 -1.87 -27.05
C ASP A 442 33.84 -1.33 -26.90
N LEU A 443 34.69 -1.97 -26.12
CA LEU A 443 36.13 -1.67 -26.13
C LEU A 443 36.79 -2.45 -27.28
N ALA A 444 36.81 -1.87 -28.47
CA ALA A 444 37.66 -2.33 -29.54
C ALA A 444 39.15 -2.29 -29.06
N PRO A 445 39.95 -3.32 -29.37
CA PRO A 445 41.35 -3.34 -28.95
C PRO A 445 42.11 -2.16 -29.57
N VAL A 446 42.62 -1.28 -28.71
CA VAL A 446 43.56 -0.24 -29.12
C VAL A 446 44.85 -0.92 -29.56
N THR A 447 45.06 -1.03 -30.86
CA THR A 447 46.35 -1.44 -31.43
C THR A 447 47.35 -0.31 -31.23
N VAL A 448 48.30 -0.50 -30.31
CA VAL A 448 49.46 0.36 -30.14
C VAL A 448 50.43 0.05 -31.29
N PRO A 449 50.89 1.02 -32.15
CA PRO A 449 51.90 0.76 -33.16
C PRO A 449 53.22 0.51 -32.46
N MET A 450 53.82 -0.64 -32.72
CA MET A 450 55.21 -0.95 -32.31
C MET A 450 56.17 -0.02 -33.06
N ALA A 451 56.97 0.71 -32.33
CA ALA A 451 58.07 1.50 -32.87
C ALA A 451 59.19 0.59 -33.42
N ASP A 452 59.60 0.86 -34.65
CA ASP A 452 60.67 0.20 -35.39
C ASP A 452 62.04 0.50 -34.73
N PRO A 453 62.87 -0.51 -34.35
CA PRO A 453 64.19 -0.24 -33.81
C PRO A 453 65.20 -0.04 -34.98
N ARG A 454 65.61 1.21 -35.19
CA ARG A 454 66.73 1.47 -36.04
C ARG A 454 68.04 1.17 -35.31
N PRO A 455 69.01 0.49 -35.95
CA PRO A 455 70.32 0.29 -35.34
C PRO A 455 71.19 1.57 -35.43
N VAL A 456 71.80 1.90 -34.29
CA VAL A 456 72.84 2.95 -34.23
C VAL A 456 74.16 2.28 -34.52
N ALA A 457 74.87 2.84 -35.55
CA ALA A 457 76.25 2.52 -35.86
C ALA A 457 77.18 3.25 -34.90
#